data_8582bd7370c63014d14373a61b7f3c02
#
_entry.id   8582bd7370c63014d14373a61b7f3c02
#
_cell.length_a   1.000
_cell.length_b   1.000
_cell.length_c   1.000
_cell.angle_alpha   90.00
_cell.angle_beta   90.00
_cell.angle_gamma   90.00
#
_symmetry.space_group_name_H-M   'P 1'
#
loop_
_entity.id
_entity.type
_entity.pdbx_description
1 polymer ?
#
loop_
_entity_poly.entity_id
_entity_poly.type
_entity_poly.pdbx_seq_one_letter_code
_entity_poly.pdbx_strand_id
1 'polypeptide(L)'
;GAVAGATHTAALQLRDRLSLIAAADLNIPPEDVAYGNGRIFARGNPDNSLPLGRSAAKAHWSPLSIPDAAGAGLRETAFWNMPELAEPDEGDRINSSGAYGFIFDYCGVEVDPETYAVRIDRYVTMHDAGRLLNPMLADGQIRGGFAQGMGAALLEELCYAPDGSFQAGTLADYLAPTAMEIPELTILHDQSPSPFTPLGAKGLGEGNCMSTPVCIANAVADAVGEDLTTLPLTRSNLAEILLGEEAPESASASPSTPAPTPTLVDGHALHGSGGTLVPAAPVEVWELLLDDTKLAAVIPGCH
;
A
#
# COMPACT_ATOMS: atom_id res chain seq x y z
N GLY A 1 -10.00 2.25 -1.08
CA GLY A 1 -11.38 2.78 -0.90
C GLY A 1 -11.80 3.71 -2.04
N ALA A 2 -11.13 4.84 -2.25
CA ALA A 2 -11.58 5.89 -3.17
C ALA A 2 -11.76 5.42 -4.62
N VAL A 3 -10.75 4.76 -5.19
CA VAL A 3 -10.81 4.25 -6.59
C VAL A 3 -11.95 3.23 -6.75
N ALA A 4 -12.08 2.30 -5.81
CA ALA A 4 -13.15 1.31 -5.85
C ALA A 4 -14.54 1.97 -5.73
N GLY A 5 -14.68 3.00 -4.87
CA GLY A 5 -15.90 3.79 -4.74
C GLY A 5 -16.27 4.53 -6.02
N ALA A 6 -15.33 5.25 -6.63
CA ALA A 6 -15.54 5.94 -7.90
C ALA A 6 -15.91 4.97 -9.03
N THR A 7 -15.19 3.84 -9.14
CA THR A 7 -15.49 2.80 -10.13
C THR A 7 -16.89 2.21 -9.95
N HIS A 8 -17.27 1.91 -8.71
CA HIS A 8 -18.61 1.41 -8.38
C HIS A 8 -19.69 2.41 -8.78
N THR A 9 -19.52 3.69 -8.44
CA THR A 9 -20.47 4.76 -8.81
C THR A 9 -20.60 4.88 -10.33
N ALA A 10 -19.48 4.92 -11.06
CA ALA A 10 -19.50 4.98 -12.53
C ALA A 10 -20.19 3.75 -13.15
N ALA A 11 -19.96 2.56 -12.60
CA ALA A 11 -20.61 1.33 -13.07
C ALA A 11 -22.12 1.36 -12.83
N LEU A 12 -22.59 1.89 -11.70
CA LEU A 12 -24.02 2.07 -11.44
C LEU A 12 -24.66 3.06 -12.43
N GLN A 13 -23.99 4.18 -12.71
CA GLN A 13 -24.48 5.17 -13.68
C GLN A 13 -24.58 4.57 -15.10
N LEU A 14 -23.55 3.79 -15.52
CA LEU A 14 -23.61 3.07 -16.79
C LEU A 14 -24.74 2.04 -16.83
N ARG A 15 -24.93 1.30 -15.74
CA ARG A 15 -26.03 0.34 -15.62
C ARG A 15 -27.39 1.03 -15.77
N ASP A 16 -27.59 2.16 -15.11
CA ASP A 16 -28.85 2.89 -15.14
C ASP A 16 -29.16 3.42 -16.57
N ARG A 17 -28.14 3.92 -17.28
CA ARG A 17 -28.28 4.30 -18.69
C ARG A 17 -28.59 3.10 -19.59
N LEU A 18 -27.91 1.98 -19.40
CA LEU A 18 -28.22 0.73 -20.14
C LEU A 18 -29.62 0.24 -19.83
N SER A 19 -30.11 0.42 -18.59
CA SER A 19 -31.49 0.06 -18.25
C SER A 19 -32.51 0.88 -19.01
N LEU A 20 -32.31 2.18 -19.19
CA LEU A 20 -33.16 3.02 -20.01
C LEU A 20 -33.22 2.56 -21.47
N ILE A 21 -32.10 2.22 -22.06
CA ILE A 21 -32.02 1.72 -23.45
C ILE A 21 -32.72 0.38 -23.60
N ALA A 22 -32.42 -0.56 -22.67
CA ALA A 22 -32.99 -1.91 -22.73
C ALA A 22 -34.48 -1.92 -22.41
N ALA A 23 -34.96 -1.11 -21.47
CA ALA A 23 -36.36 -0.95 -21.13
C ALA A 23 -37.22 -0.57 -22.35
N ALA A 24 -36.71 0.38 -23.15
CA ALA A 24 -37.39 0.77 -24.40
C ALA A 24 -37.46 -0.39 -25.42
N ASP A 25 -36.39 -1.16 -25.55
CA ASP A 25 -36.35 -2.30 -26.48
C ASP A 25 -37.19 -3.50 -26.00
N LEU A 26 -37.26 -3.71 -24.70
CA LEU A 26 -38.03 -4.78 -24.08
C LEU A 26 -39.50 -4.42 -23.82
N ASN A 27 -39.84 -3.14 -24.04
CA ASN A 27 -41.16 -2.58 -23.76
C ASN A 27 -41.63 -2.80 -22.30
N ILE A 28 -40.75 -2.44 -21.34
CA ILE A 28 -40.96 -2.54 -19.91
C ILE A 28 -40.50 -1.28 -19.20
N PRO A 29 -40.92 -1.01 -17.95
CA PRO A 29 -40.34 0.04 -17.12
C PRO A 29 -38.85 -0.21 -16.82
N PRO A 30 -38.02 0.85 -16.69
CA PRO A 30 -36.59 0.69 -16.36
C PRO A 30 -36.30 -0.05 -15.05
N GLU A 31 -37.18 0.07 -14.05
CA GLU A 31 -37.10 -0.63 -12.77
C GLU A 31 -37.31 -2.13 -12.87
N ASP A 32 -37.95 -2.61 -13.94
CA ASP A 32 -38.16 -4.03 -14.22
C ASP A 32 -37.02 -4.67 -15.00
N VAL A 33 -36.00 -3.91 -15.32
CA VAL A 33 -34.80 -4.43 -15.99
C VAL A 33 -33.93 -5.24 -15.01
N ALA A 34 -33.51 -6.42 -15.44
CA ALA A 34 -32.58 -7.27 -14.71
C ALA A 34 -31.41 -7.69 -15.60
N TYR A 35 -30.30 -8.05 -14.96
CA TYR A 35 -29.04 -8.42 -15.62
C TYR A 35 -28.58 -9.79 -15.17
N GLY A 36 -28.09 -10.58 -16.10
CA GLY A 36 -27.51 -11.89 -15.80
C GLY A 36 -26.90 -12.56 -17.03
N ASN A 37 -25.81 -13.27 -16.84
CA ASN A 37 -25.16 -14.09 -17.89
C ASN A 37 -24.94 -13.35 -19.23
N GLY A 38 -24.51 -12.08 -19.17
CA GLY A 38 -24.27 -11.27 -20.37
C GLY A 38 -25.54 -10.83 -21.11
N ARG A 39 -26.70 -10.96 -20.49
CA ARG A 39 -28.00 -10.54 -21.03
C ARG A 39 -28.66 -9.51 -20.14
N ILE A 40 -29.57 -8.77 -20.75
CA ILE A 40 -30.54 -7.89 -20.09
C ILE A 40 -31.91 -8.46 -20.35
N PHE A 41 -32.76 -8.55 -19.33
CA PHE A 41 -34.06 -9.18 -19.43
C PHE A 41 -35.10 -8.54 -18.52
N ALA A 42 -36.36 -8.80 -18.81
CA ALA A 42 -37.48 -8.36 -17.97
C ALA A 42 -37.52 -9.16 -16.66
N ARG A 43 -37.58 -8.47 -15.52
CA ARG A 43 -37.75 -9.10 -14.21
C ARG A 43 -39.05 -9.93 -14.20
N GLY A 44 -38.96 -11.20 -13.87
CA GLY A 44 -40.12 -12.12 -13.89
C GLY A 44 -40.43 -12.74 -15.25
N ASN A 45 -39.76 -12.32 -16.36
CA ASN A 45 -39.87 -12.93 -17.67
C ASN A 45 -38.50 -12.98 -18.39
N PRO A 46 -37.61 -13.91 -18.03
CA PRO A 46 -36.29 -14.03 -18.63
C PRO A 46 -36.24 -14.30 -20.13
N ASP A 47 -37.33 -14.78 -20.73
CA ASP A 47 -37.44 -15.02 -22.18
C ASP A 47 -37.50 -13.67 -22.94
N ASN A 48 -38.12 -12.64 -22.34
CA ASN A 48 -38.09 -11.27 -22.87
C ASN A 48 -36.72 -10.66 -22.56
N SER A 49 -35.74 -10.89 -23.41
CA SER A 49 -34.34 -10.57 -23.15
C SER A 49 -33.57 -10.25 -24.41
N LEU A 50 -32.46 -9.54 -24.24
CA LEU A 50 -31.50 -9.21 -25.29
C LEU A 50 -30.05 -9.30 -24.79
N PRO A 51 -29.06 -9.52 -25.66
CA PRO A 51 -27.66 -9.49 -25.28
C PRO A 51 -27.25 -8.10 -24.79
N LEU A 52 -26.50 -8.02 -23.68
CA LEU A 52 -25.98 -6.76 -23.12
C LEU A 52 -25.22 -5.96 -24.18
N GLY A 53 -24.37 -6.62 -24.97
CA GLY A 53 -23.61 -5.98 -26.05
C GLY A 53 -24.48 -5.30 -27.10
N ARG A 54 -25.73 -5.76 -27.33
CA ARG A 54 -26.66 -5.13 -28.27
C ARG A 54 -27.12 -3.76 -27.76
N SER A 55 -27.49 -3.64 -26.49
CA SER A 55 -27.85 -2.34 -25.89
C SER A 55 -26.66 -1.40 -25.84
N ALA A 56 -25.49 -1.91 -25.51
CA ALA A 56 -24.26 -1.13 -25.52
C ALA A 56 -23.92 -0.59 -26.91
N ALA A 57 -23.98 -1.45 -27.95
CA ALA A 57 -23.73 -1.06 -29.32
C ALA A 57 -24.73 0.00 -29.80
N LYS A 58 -26.00 -0.13 -29.42
CA LYS A 58 -27.06 0.82 -29.81
C LYS A 58 -26.77 2.24 -29.31
N ALA A 59 -26.23 2.39 -28.11
CA ALA A 59 -25.84 3.68 -27.55
C ALA A 59 -24.76 4.39 -28.39
N HIS A 60 -23.91 3.65 -29.09
CA HIS A 60 -22.82 4.21 -29.91
C HIS A 60 -23.19 4.33 -31.39
N TRP A 61 -23.87 3.33 -31.96
CA TRP A 61 -24.08 3.23 -33.39
C TRP A 61 -25.47 3.68 -33.84
N SER A 62 -26.44 3.81 -32.92
CA SER A 62 -27.82 4.19 -33.24
C SER A 62 -28.38 5.19 -32.22
N PRO A 63 -27.72 6.30 -31.95
CA PRO A 63 -28.10 7.21 -30.86
C PRO A 63 -29.48 7.85 -31.05
N LEU A 64 -29.99 7.94 -32.27
CA LEU A 64 -31.32 8.46 -32.56
C LEU A 64 -32.46 7.47 -32.22
N SER A 65 -32.14 6.23 -31.94
CA SER A 65 -33.11 5.18 -31.62
C SER A 65 -33.16 4.80 -30.13
N ILE A 66 -32.49 5.54 -29.27
CA ILE A 66 -32.51 5.38 -27.83
C ILE A 66 -33.27 6.53 -27.16
N PRO A 67 -33.82 6.33 -25.94
CA PRO A 67 -34.43 7.44 -25.19
C PRO A 67 -33.45 8.59 -24.97
N ASP A 68 -33.93 9.81 -25.11
CA ASP A 68 -33.12 11.03 -24.88
C ASP A 68 -32.45 11.06 -23.52
N ALA A 69 -33.15 10.56 -22.48
CA ALA A 69 -32.64 10.47 -21.13
C ALA A 69 -31.41 9.53 -20.97
N ALA A 70 -31.22 8.57 -21.90
CA ALA A 70 -30.07 7.69 -21.89
C ALA A 70 -28.79 8.38 -22.43
N GLY A 71 -28.96 9.38 -23.31
CA GLY A 71 -27.84 10.06 -23.99
C GLY A 71 -27.03 9.15 -24.91
N ALA A 72 -26.30 9.74 -25.83
CA ALA A 72 -25.45 9.01 -26.78
C ALA A 72 -24.14 8.52 -26.11
N GLY A 73 -23.65 7.37 -26.55
CA GLY A 73 -22.44 6.73 -26.03
C GLY A 73 -22.60 6.18 -24.62
N LEU A 74 -21.65 5.34 -24.21
CA LEU A 74 -21.57 4.79 -22.85
C LEU A 74 -20.23 5.17 -22.24
N ARG A 75 -20.19 6.33 -21.61
CA ARG A 75 -19.05 6.81 -20.86
C ARG A 75 -19.57 7.51 -19.61
N GLU A 76 -19.05 7.11 -18.46
CA GLU A 76 -19.31 7.79 -17.19
C GLU A 76 -17.99 8.12 -16.49
N THR A 77 -17.99 9.26 -15.85
CA THR A 77 -16.91 9.69 -14.97
C THR A 77 -17.51 9.96 -13.61
N ALA A 78 -17.00 9.29 -12.59
CA ALA A 78 -17.46 9.48 -11.23
C ALA A 78 -16.28 9.87 -10.33
N PHE A 79 -16.59 10.72 -9.37
CA PHE A 79 -15.70 11.08 -8.27
C PHE A 79 -16.32 10.53 -6.99
N TRP A 80 -15.46 10.05 -6.12
CA TRP A 80 -15.88 9.64 -4.81
C TRP A 80 -14.90 10.17 -3.76
N ASN A 81 -15.40 10.90 -2.80
CA ASN A 81 -14.66 11.38 -1.64
C ASN A 81 -15.27 10.77 -0.40
N MET A 82 -14.43 10.40 0.55
CA MET A 82 -14.89 9.95 1.85
C MET A 82 -15.43 11.14 2.65
N PRO A 83 -16.68 11.08 3.14
CA PRO A 83 -17.32 12.23 3.77
C PRO A 83 -16.66 12.68 5.08
N GLU A 84 -15.96 11.75 5.75
CA GLU A 84 -15.37 11.99 7.07
C GLU A 84 -13.95 12.57 7.03
N LEU A 85 -13.40 12.83 5.83
CA LEU A 85 -12.08 13.46 5.73
C LEU A 85 -12.19 14.93 6.12
N ALA A 86 -11.23 15.39 6.90
CA ALA A 86 -11.14 16.77 7.34
C ALA A 86 -9.74 17.32 7.08
N GLU A 87 -9.67 18.59 6.69
CA GLU A 87 -8.43 19.34 6.62
C GLU A 87 -7.83 19.55 8.03
N PRO A 88 -6.54 19.91 8.14
CA PRO A 88 -5.92 20.23 9.42
C PRO A 88 -6.71 21.33 10.15
N ASP A 89 -6.96 21.12 11.44
CA ASP A 89 -7.54 22.16 12.30
C ASP A 89 -6.44 23.10 12.86
N GLU A 90 -6.83 24.07 13.69
CA GLU A 90 -5.89 25.01 14.33
C GLU A 90 -4.84 24.35 15.23
N GLY A 91 -5.01 23.09 15.57
CA GLY A 91 -4.07 22.26 16.34
C GLY A 91 -3.33 21.25 15.49
N ASP A 92 -3.29 21.43 14.16
CA ASP A 92 -2.68 20.51 13.18
C ASP A 92 -3.24 19.07 13.23
N ARG A 93 -4.46 18.89 13.74
CA ARG A 93 -5.10 17.58 13.74
C ARG A 93 -5.86 17.39 12.43
N ILE A 94 -5.53 16.31 11.75
CA ILE A 94 -6.13 15.94 10.46
C ILE A 94 -6.87 14.62 10.58
N ASN A 95 -8.01 14.48 9.91
CA ASN A 95 -8.60 13.20 9.61
C ASN A 95 -8.37 12.85 8.14
N SER A 96 -7.28 12.14 7.85
CA SER A 96 -6.88 11.72 6.51
C SER A 96 -7.39 10.33 6.12
N SER A 97 -8.01 9.59 7.05
CA SER A 97 -8.53 8.24 6.78
C SER A 97 -9.88 8.04 7.48
N GLY A 98 -10.88 7.61 6.74
CA GLY A 98 -12.19 7.29 7.28
C GLY A 98 -12.43 5.77 7.43
N ALA A 99 -11.42 4.94 7.22
CA ALA A 99 -11.53 3.50 7.40
C ALA A 99 -10.19 2.93 7.87
N TYR A 100 -10.23 2.19 8.98
CA TYR A 100 -9.06 1.59 9.61
C TYR A 100 -9.21 0.06 9.57
N GLY A 101 -8.24 -0.61 8.96
CA GLY A 101 -8.06 -2.05 9.04
C GLY A 101 -7.32 -2.41 10.33
N PHE A 102 -7.47 -3.65 10.77
CA PHE A 102 -6.75 -4.20 11.91
C PHE A 102 -6.01 -5.45 11.48
N ILE A 103 -4.82 -5.65 12.04
CA ILE A 103 -4.01 -6.83 11.82
C ILE A 103 -3.60 -7.35 13.19
N PHE A 104 -3.67 -8.65 13.33
CA PHE A 104 -3.15 -9.36 14.47
C PHE A 104 -2.24 -10.49 13.97
N ASP A 105 -0.99 -10.45 14.38
CA ASP A 105 0.02 -11.42 14.00
C ASP A 105 0.50 -12.24 15.20
N TYR A 106 0.77 -13.50 14.95
CA TYR A 106 1.43 -14.42 15.88
C TYR A 106 2.56 -15.14 15.16
N CYS A 107 3.73 -15.16 15.77
CA CYS A 107 4.93 -15.80 15.22
C CYS A 107 5.53 -16.74 16.25
N GLY A 108 5.82 -17.98 15.87
CA GLY A 108 6.67 -18.91 16.58
C GLY A 108 8.00 -19.05 15.84
N VAL A 109 9.11 -18.92 16.55
CA VAL A 109 10.45 -19.03 15.97
C VAL A 109 11.32 -20.05 16.71
N GLU A 110 12.31 -20.59 16.02
CA GLU A 110 13.46 -21.28 16.60
C GLU A 110 14.72 -20.50 16.24
N VAL A 111 15.57 -20.28 17.23
CA VAL A 111 16.88 -19.66 17.07
C VAL A 111 17.95 -20.72 17.37
N ASP A 112 18.82 -20.97 16.38
CA ASP A 112 19.96 -21.89 16.56
C ASP A 112 21.05 -21.20 17.40
N PRO A 113 21.42 -21.73 18.58
CA PRO A 113 22.37 -21.07 19.45
C PRO A 113 23.83 -21.10 18.96
N GLU A 114 24.16 -21.92 17.96
CA GLU A 114 25.51 -22.01 17.41
C GLU A 114 25.69 -21.14 16.17
N THR A 115 24.66 -21.04 15.34
CA THR A 115 24.70 -20.34 14.05
C THR A 115 23.92 -19.05 14.03
N TYR A 116 23.14 -18.76 15.08
CA TYR A 116 22.22 -17.61 15.19
C TYR A 116 21.19 -17.54 14.06
N ALA A 117 20.93 -18.67 13.40
CA ALA A 117 19.93 -18.75 12.35
C ALA A 117 18.53 -18.72 12.97
N VAL A 118 17.69 -17.83 12.48
CA VAL A 118 16.28 -17.75 12.86
C VAL A 118 15.45 -18.54 11.85
N ARG A 119 14.65 -19.48 12.35
CA ARG A 119 13.67 -20.22 11.55
C ARG A 119 12.26 -19.90 12.06
N ILE A 120 11.38 -19.45 11.17
CA ILE A 120 9.98 -19.28 11.51
C ILE A 120 9.30 -20.65 11.45
N ASP A 121 8.85 -21.15 12.60
CA ASP A 121 8.14 -22.43 12.72
C ASP A 121 6.67 -22.29 12.32
N ARG A 122 6.02 -21.21 12.78
CA ARG A 122 4.62 -20.93 12.48
C ARG A 122 4.37 -19.42 12.41
N TYR A 123 3.57 -19.03 11.43
CA TYR A 123 3.06 -17.66 11.36
C TYR A 123 1.55 -17.64 11.09
N VAL A 124 0.82 -16.95 11.94
CA VAL A 124 -0.61 -16.75 11.82
C VAL A 124 -0.87 -15.26 11.72
N THR A 125 -1.61 -14.86 10.70
CA THR A 125 -2.01 -13.46 10.52
C THR A 125 -3.53 -13.38 10.34
N MET A 126 -4.16 -12.48 11.07
CA MET A 126 -5.59 -12.19 10.94
C MET A 126 -5.78 -10.75 10.49
N HIS A 127 -6.59 -10.56 9.47
CA HIS A 127 -6.87 -9.26 8.89
C HIS A 127 -8.35 -8.91 9.00
N ASP A 128 -8.64 -7.68 9.43
CA ASP A 128 -9.90 -7.01 9.18
C ASP A 128 -9.70 -5.94 8.10
N ALA A 129 -9.96 -6.32 6.86
CA ALA A 129 -9.97 -5.42 5.70
C ALA A 129 -11.39 -4.96 5.33
N GLY A 130 -12.32 -4.97 6.29
CA GLY A 130 -13.73 -4.75 6.04
C GLY A 130 -14.31 -5.85 5.16
N ARG A 131 -15.11 -5.50 4.17
CA ARG A 131 -15.61 -6.46 3.21
C ARG A 131 -14.52 -6.86 2.21
N LEU A 132 -14.21 -8.14 2.12
CA LEU A 132 -13.29 -8.66 1.12
C LEU A 132 -13.96 -8.65 -0.26
N LEU A 133 -13.41 -7.85 -1.17
CA LEU A 133 -13.92 -7.73 -2.54
C LEU A 133 -13.46 -8.91 -3.43
N ASN A 134 -12.24 -9.37 -3.20
CA ASN A 134 -11.66 -10.53 -3.87
C ASN A 134 -10.71 -11.25 -2.89
N PRO A 135 -11.15 -12.35 -2.27
CA PRO A 135 -10.34 -13.09 -1.29
C PRO A 135 -9.00 -13.58 -1.84
N MET A 136 -8.96 -14.08 -3.07
CA MET A 136 -7.72 -14.57 -3.68
C MET A 136 -6.66 -13.47 -3.82
N LEU A 137 -7.07 -12.27 -4.25
CA LEU A 137 -6.16 -11.13 -4.34
C LEU A 137 -5.77 -10.61 -2.96
N ALA A 138 -6.68 -10.66 -1.98
CA ALA A 138 -6.40 -10.29 -0.60
C ALA A 138 -5.30 -11.18 -0.01
N ASP A 139 -5.45 -12.50 -0.14
CA ASP A 139 -4.44 -13.46 0.32
C ASP A 139 -3.09 -13.25 -0.38
N GLY A 140 -3.11 -12.94 -1.67
CA GLY A 140 -1.90 -12.60 -2.43
C GLY A 140 -1.18 -11.36 -1.87
N GLN A 141 -1.91 -10.31 -1.52
CA GLN A 141 -1.36 -9.11 -0.89
C GLN A 141 -0.78 -9.39 0.50
N ILE A 142 -1.48 -10.18 1.31
CA ILE A 142 -1.02 -10.57 2.65
C ILE A 142 0.28 -11.36 2.56
N ARG A 143 0.36 -12.36 1.68
CA ARG A 143 1.60 -13.15 1.47
C ARG A 143 2.75 -12.29 0.96
N GLY A 144 2.49 -11.37 0.03
CA GLY A 144 3.49 -10.45 -0.49
C GLY A 144 3.98 -9.46 0.57
N GLY A 145 3.07 -8.88 1.35
CA GLY A 145 3.41 -8.00 2.47
C GLY A 145 4.21 -8.72 3.57
N PHE A 146 3.84 -9.96 3.88
CA PHE A 146 4.63 -10.82 4.79
C PHE A 146 6.05 -11.04 4.26
N ALA A 147 6.21 -11.38 2.99
CA ALA A 147 7.53 -11.61 2.39
C ALA A 147 8.43 -10.38 2.53
N GLN A 148 7.90 -9.18 2.24
CA GLN A 148 8.62 -7.93 2.46
C GLN A 148 8.96 -7.71 3.94
N GLY A 149 8.00 -7.91 4.84
CA GLY A 149 8.23 -7.74 6.27
C GLY A 149 9.24 -8.72 6.84
N MET A 150 9.22 -9.98 6.39
CA MET A 150 10.22 -10.98 6.77
C MET A 150 11.61 -10.61 6.24
N GLY A 151 11.70 -10.16 4.99
CA GLY A 151 12.94 -9.66 4.42
C GLY A 151 13.55 -8.54 5.25
N ALA A 152 12.75 -7.53 5.59
CA ALA A 152 13.16 -6.41 6.45
C ALA A 152 13.57 -6.86 7.88
N ALA A 153 12.94 -7.92 8.40
CA ALA A 153 13.26 -8.43 9.74
C ALA A 153 14.56 -9.23 9.81
N LEU A 154 14.87 -10.03 8.76
CA LEU A 154 15.87 -11.09 8.87
C LEU A 154 17.01 -11.03 7.84
N LEU A 155 16.82 -10.33 6.70
CA LEU A 155 17.69 -10.47 5.54
C LEU A 155 18.18 -9.17 4.92
N GLU A 156 17.25 -8.22 4.68
CA GLU A 156 17.50 -7.05 3.85
C GLU A 156 18.24 -5.95 4.62
N GLU A 157 19.44 -5.60 4.16
CA GLU A 157 20.26 -4.57 4.78
C GLU A 157 20.93 -3.69 3.72
N LEU A 158 20.87 -2.37 3.94
CA LEU A 158 21.58 -1.39 3.11
C LEU A 158 22.94 -1.08 3.73
N CYS A 159 23.98 -1.78 3.27
CA CYS A 159 25.33 -1.66 3.81
C CYS A 159 26.15 -0.60 3.09
N TYR A 160 26.90 0.19 3.88
CA TYR A 160 27.84 1.19 3.41
C TYR A 160 29.23 0.95 4.01
N ALA A 161 30.26 1.11 3.21
CA ALA A 161 31.63 1.08 3.70
C ALA A 161 31.94 2.35 4.52
N PRO A 162 33.04 2.37 5.32
CA PRO A 162 33.44 3.54 6.09
C PRO A 162 33.69 4.81 5.26
N ASP A 163 34.02 4.66 3.98
CA ASP A 163 34.18 5.76 3.04
C ASP A 163 32.86 6.25 2.41
N GLY A 164 31.70 5.67 2.81
CA GLY A 164 30.39 5.98 2.30
C GLY A 164 30.02 5.28 1.00
N SER A 165 30.87 4.41 0.46
CA SER A 165 30.53 3.63 -0.73
C SER A 165 29.45 2.59 -0.44
N PHE A 166 28.44 2.52 -1.31
CA PHE A 166 27.32 1.60 -1.17
C PHE A 166 27.72 0.17 -1.55
N GLN A 167 27.50 -0.80 -0.68
CA GLN A 167 27.92 -2.18 -0.84
C GLN A 167 26.81 -3.16 -1.16
N ALA A 168 25.54 -2.80 -0.95
CA ALA A 168 24.40 -3.66 -1.23
C ALA A 168 23.79 -3.43 -2.62
N GLY A 169 24.64 -3.27 -3.65
CA GLY A 169 24.21 -2.92 -5.01
C GLY A 169 23.78 -4.09 -5.90
N THR A 170 23.96 -5.32 -5.44
CA THR A 170 23.57 -6.54 -6.17
C THR A 170 22.73 -7.46 -5.29
N LEU A 171 21.98 -8.39 -5.89
CA LEU A 171 21.23 -9.40 -5.12
C LEU A 171 22.15 -10.46 -4.44
N ALA A 172 23.46 -10.42 -4.68
CA ALA A 172 24.41 -11.21 -3.93
C ALA A 172 24.74 -10.60 -2.56
N ASP A 173 24.61 -9.29 -2.46
CA ASP A 173 24.93 -8.50 -1.26
C ASP A 173 23.66 -8.07 -0.53
N TYR A 174 22.59 -7.70 -1.29
CA TYR A 174 21.27 -7.39 -0.78
C TYR A 174 20.41 -8.66 -0.83
N LEU A 175 20.19 -9.28 0.31
CA LEU A 175 19.53 -10.58 0.42
C LEU A 175 18.01 -10.41 0.48
N ALA A 176 17.35 -10.38 -0.68
CA ALA A 176 15.88 -10.46 -0.71
C ALA A 176 15.41 -11.90 -0.45
N PRO A 177 14.30 -12.12 0.26
CA PRO A 177 13.77 -13.45 0.51
C PRO A 177 13.33 -14.11 -0.81
N THR A 178 13.65 -15.40 -0.96
CA THR A 178 13.12 -16.25 -2.03
C THR A 178 11.91 -17.04 -1.54
N ALA A 179 11.27 -17.79 -2.44
CA ALA A 179 10.16 -18.65 -2.07
C ALA A 179 10.56 -19.78 -1.10
N MET A 180 11.86 -20.04 -0.95
CA MET A 180 12.36 -21.10 -0.05
C MET A 180 12.43 -20.65 1.40
N GLU A 181 12.62 -19.37 1.66
CA GLU A 181 12.66 -18.79 3.00
C GLU A 181 11.27 -18.49 3.56
N ILE A 182 10.27 -18.30 2.67
CA ILE A 182 8.92 -17.96 3.08
C ILE A 182 8.21 -19.18 3.66
N PRO A 183 7.82 -19.16 4.94
CA PRO A 183 7.06 -20.25 5.56
C PRO A 183 5.62 -20.30 5.02
N GLU A 184 4.94 -21.41 5.30
CA GLU A 184 3.49 -21.47 5.08
C GLU A 184 2.76 -20.58 6.09
N LEU A 185 1.92 -19.67 5.59
CA LEU A 185 1.13 -18.76 6.41
C LEU A 185 -0.26 -19.29 6.65
N THR A 186 -0.71 -19.22 7.90
CA THR A 186 -2.13 -19.34 8.23
C THR A 186 -2.77 -17.95 8.17
N ILE A 187 -3.58 -17.71 7.14
CA ILE A 187 -4.27 -16.43 6.93
C ILE A 187 -5.71 -16.57 7.42
N LEU A 188 -6.12 -15.67 8.29
CA LEU A 188 -7.47 -15.56 8.80
C LEU A 188 -8.06 -14.21 8.41
N HIS A 189 -9.35 -14.18 8.17
CA HIS A 189 -10.07 -12.96 7.84
C HIS A 189 -11.21 -12.74 8.83
N ASP A 190 -11.24 -11.56 9.40
CA ASP A 190 -12.44 -11.02 10.02
C ASP A 190 -13.00 -9.91 9.14
N GLN A 191 -14.27 -9.60 9.25
CA GLN A 191 -14.91 -8.61 8.41
C GLN A 191 -15.78 -7.67 9.24
N SER A 192 -15.29 -6.45 9.48
CA SER A 192 -16.10 -5.34 9.97
C SER A 192 -16.24 -4.28 8.87
N PRO A 193 -17.27 -4.37 8.00
CA PRO A 193 -17.45 -3.46 6.87
C PRO A 193 -17.47 -2.01 7.30
N SER A 194 -16.70 -1.16 6.62
CA SER A 194 -16.72 0.28 6.88
C SER A 194 -18.04 0.89 6.42
N PRO A 195 -18.73 1.68 7.26
CA PRO A 195 -19.93 2.40 6.85
C PRO A 195 -19.61 3.59 5.92
N PHE A 196 -18.34 4.00 5.86
CA PHE A 196 -17.89 5.18 5.11
C PHE A 196 -17.41 4.86 3.70
N THR A 197 -17.31 3.60 3.34
CA THR A 197 -16.92 3.17 1.98
C THR A 197 -18.10 2.51 1.27
N PRO A 198 -18.35 2.79 -0.02
CA PRO A 198 -19.51 2.27 -0.74
C PRO A 198 -19.62 0.74 -0.75
N LEU A 199 -18.48 0.06 -0.68
CA LEU A 199 -18.40 -1.41 -0.70
C LEU A 199 -18.06 -2.00 0.68
N GLY A 200 -17.85 -1.17 1.69
CA GLY A 200 -17.46 -1.61 3.02
C GLY A 200 -16.01 -2.10 3.14
N ALA A 201 -15.21 -1.97 2.07
CA ALA A 201 -13.81 -2.40 2.07
C ALA A 201 -12.90 -1.40 2.81
N LYS A 202 -11.88 -1.92 3.47
CA LYS A 202 -10.80 -1.15 4.12
C LYS A 202 -9.47 -1.41 3.43
N GLY A 203 -8.41 -0.69 3.83
CA GLY A 203 -7.05 -0.92 3.35
C GLY A 203 -6.53 -2.30 3.77
N LEU A 204 -5.70 -2.91 2.94
CA LEU A 204 -5.11 -4.22 3.17
C LEU A 204 -3.64 -4.29 2.72
N GLY A 205 -3.27 -3.58 1.65
CA GLY A 205 -2.07 -3.83 0.85
C GLY A 205 -0.75 -3.88 1.63
N GLU A 206 -0.53 -2.94 2.54
CA GLU A 206 0.76 -2.77 3.24
C GLU A 206 0.75 -3.29 4.68
N GLY A 207 -0.32 -3.95 5.09
CA GLY A 207 -0.51 -4.32 6.49
C GLY A 207 0.64 -5.13 7.07
N ASN A 208 1.00 -6.25 6.44
CA ASN A 208 2.08 -7.10 6.92
C ASN A 208 3.48 -6.51 6.72
N CYS A 209 3.68 -5.52 5.87
CA CYS A 209 4.95 -4.81 5.80
C CYS A 209 5.26 -4.07 7.11
N MET A 210 4.23 -3.64 7.85
CA MET A 210 4.37 -2.96 9.14
C MET A 210 4.39 -3.93 10.32
N SER A 211 3.48 -4.91 10.36
CA SER A 211 3.29 -5.77 11.51
C SER A 211 4.29 -6.93 11.57
N THR A 212 4.65 -7.51 10.44
CA THR A 212 5.52 -8.69 10.37
C THR A 212 6.92 -8.46 10.95
N PRO A 213 7.66 -7.37 10.64
CA PRO A 213 8.99 -7.16 11.21
C PRO A 213 8.97 -7.12 12.74
N VAL A 214 7.99 -6.41 13.30
CA VAL A 214 7.83 -6.29 14.76
C VAL A 214 7.43 -7.61 15.38
N CYS A 215 6.53 -8.36 14.77
CA CYS A 215 6.10 -9.66 15.27
C CYS A 215 7.26 -10.66 15.30
N ILE A 216 8.08 -10.72 14.25
CA ILE A 216 9.27 -11.57 14.21
C ILE A 216 10.30 -11.13 15.26
N ALA A 217 10.59 -9.83 15.36
CA ALA A 217 11.54 -9.32 16.34
C ALA A 217 11.14 -9.65 17.76
N ASN A 218 9.85 -9.48 18.10
CA ASN A 218 9.33 -9.84 19.43
C ASN A 218 9.45 -11.35 19.70
N ALA A 219 9.18 -12.19 18.69
CA ALA A 219 9.31 -13.64 18.85
C ALA A 219 10.78 -14.07 19.04
N VAL A 220 11.72 -13.44 18.34
CA VAL A 220 13.15 -13.69 18.51
C VAL A 220 13.61 -13.18 19.88
N ALA A 221 13.19 -11.99 20.30
CA ALA A 221 13.49 -11.43 21.61
C ALA A 221 13.04 -12.37 22.75
N ASP A 222 11.82 -12.92 22.67
CA ASP A 222 11.31 -13.89 23.61
C ASP A 222 12.14 -15.19 23.61
N ALA A 223 12.55 -15.67 22.44
CA ALA A 223 13.34 -16.89 22.30
C ALA A 223 14.77 -16.76 22.87
N VAL A 224 15.41 -15.60 22.73
CA VAL A 224 16.78 -15.36 23.20
C VAL A 224 16.85 -14.72 24.58
N GLY A 225 15.75 -14.18 25.09
CA GLY A 225 15.66 -13.54 26.39
C GLY A 225 16.29 -12.13 26.45
N GLU A 226 16.43 -11.45 25.31
CA GLU A 226 17.06 -10.13 25.18
C GLU A 226 16.13 -9.15 24.47
N ASP A 227 16.21 -7.87 24.83
CA ASP A 227 15.47 -6.80 24.13
C ASP A 227 16.15 -6.45 22.80
N LEU A 228 15.46 -6.68 21.70
CA LEU A 228 15.96 -6.42 20.34
C LEU A 228 15.33 -5.14 19.80
N THR A 229 16.14 -4.14 19.57
CA THR A 229 15.69 -2.80 19.11
C THR A 229 16.17 -2.41 17.70
N THR A 230 16.98 -3.27 17.09
CA THR A 230 17.58 -3.02 15.77
C THR A 230 17.25 -4.14 14.80
N LEU A 231 16.95 -3.79 13.56
CA LEU A 231 16.72 -4.70 12.44
C LEU A 231 17.71 -4.38 11.29
N PRO A 232 17.99 -5.36 10.43
CA PRO A 232 17.54 -6.75 10.45
C PRO A 232 18.26 -7.61 11.50
N LEU A 233 17.61 -8.69 11.94
CA LEU A 233 18.20 -9.70 12.80
C LEU A 233 18.89 -10.78 11.95
N THR A 234 19.87 -10.34 11.16
CA THR A 234 20.75 -11.25 10.43
C THR A 234 21.53 -12.11 11.42
N ARG A 235 22.09 -13.23 10.96
CA ARG A 235 22.92 -14.09 11.83
C ARG A 235 24.07 -13.31 12.47
N SER A 236 24.71 -12.43 11.71
CA SER A 236 25.82 -11.60 12.20
C SER A 236 25.32 -10.60 13.25
N ASN A 237 24.27 -9.85 12.94
CA ASN A 237 23.73 -8.85 13.86
C ASN A 237 23.23 -9.49 15.16
N LEU A 238 22.56 -10.64 15.06
CA LEU A 238 22.09 -11.36 16.25
C LEU A 238 23.25 -11.93 17.06
N ALA A 239 24.30 -12.45 16.40
CA ALA A 239 25.51 -12.89 17.09
C ALA A 239 26.20 -11.75 17.86
N GLU A 240 26.36 -10.59 17.25
CA GLU A 240 26.92 -9.39 17.88
C GLU A 240 26.15 -8.97 19.13
N ILE A 241 24.82 -8.94 19.04
CA ILE A 241 23.95 -8.60 20.18
C ILE A 241 24.11 -9.61 21.32
N LEU A 242 24.07 -10.91 21.01
CA LEU A 242 24.07 -11.96 22.03
C LEU A 242 25.46 -12.25 22.64
N LEU A 243 26.54 -12.04 21.89
CA LEU A 243 27.90 -12.21 22.38
C LEU A 243 28.40 -10.98 23.16
N GLY A 244 27.70 -9.86 23.07
CA GLY A 244 28.12 -8.61 23.72
C GLY A 244 29.44 -8.06 23.16
N GLU A 245 29.88 -8.49 22.00
CA GLU A 245 30.93 -7.82 21.25
C GLU A 245 30.34 -6.49 20.82
N GLU A 246 30.91 -5.38 21.32
CA GLU A 246 30.60 -4.06 20.76
C GLU A 246 30.75 -4.19 19.25
N ALA A 247 29.65 -4.02 18.52
CA ALA A 247 29.73 -3.82 17.08
C ALA A 247 30.86 -2.81 16.87
N PRO A 248 31.84 -3.06 15.96
CA PRO A 248 32.86 -2.08 15.69
C PRO A 248 32.10 -0.78 15.41
N GLU A 249 32.18 0.15 16.35
CA GLU A 249 31.42 1.42 16.36
C GLU A 249 31.27 1.81 14.92
N SER A 250 30.04 1.65 14.37
CA SER A 250 29.79 1.98 12.96
C SER A 250 30.21 3.40 12.88
N ALA A 251 31.41 3.63 12.37
CA ALA A 251 32.29 4.75 12.66
C ALA A 251 31.38 5.98 12.84
N SER A 252 31.14 6.34 14.10
CA SER A 252 30.49 7.61 14.41
C SER A 252 31.34 8.57 13.62
N ALA A 253 30.80 9.05 12.51
CA ALA A 253 31.55 9.82 11.55
C ALA A 253 32.19 10.92 12.38
N SER A 254 33.49 10.76 12.64
CA SER A 254 34.28 11.85 13.17
C SER A 254 33.91 13.02 12.30
N PRO A 255 33.60 14.23 12.83
CA PRO A 255 33.14 15.32 12.02
C PRO A 255 34.13 15.48 10.87
N SER A 256 33.82 14.88 9.75
CA SER A 256 34.57 15.03 8.52
C SER A 256 34.60 16.52 8.27
N THR A 257 35.77 17.06 7.97
CA THR A 257 35.98 18.41 7.49
C THR A 257 34.76 18.83 6.68
N PRO A 258 34.09 19.96 7.00
CA PRO A 258 32.87 20.37 6.35
C PRO A 258 33.07 20.29 4.84
N ALA A 259 32.25 19.52 4.18
CA ALA A 259 32.24 19.42 2.72
C ALA A 259 32.18 20.87 2.18
N PRO A 260 32.92 21.20 1.13
CA PRO A 260 32.90 22.54 0.57
C PRO A 260 31.45 22.90 0.24
N THR A 261 31.04 24.09 0.70
CA THR A 261 29.71 24.64 0.38
C THR A 261 29.49 24.54 -1.13
N PRO A 262 28.44 23.92 -1.61
CA PRO A 262 28.19 23.80 -3.05
C PRO A 262 28.07 25.19 -3.63
N THR A 263 28.99 25.55 -4.49
CA THR A 263 28.94 26.80 -5.26
C THR A 263 27.96 26.55 -6.41
N LEU A 264 26.92 27.36 -6.47
CA LEU A 264 26.03 27.35 -7.63
C LEU A 264 26.82 27.78 -8.86
N VAL A 265 27.08 26.84 -9.77
CA VAL A 265 27.64 27.11 -11.08
C VAL A 265 26.49 27.06 -12.06
N ASP A 266 26.17 28.20 -12.66
CA ASP A 266 25.27 28.39 -13.80
C ASP A 266 23.93 27.62 -13.77
N GLY A 267 23.05 27.92 -12.80
CA GLY A 267 21.58 27.73 -12.92
C GLY A 267 21.05 26.35 -13.33
N HIS A 268 21.87 25.32 -13.46
CA HIS A 268 21.46 23.98 -13.93
C HIS A 268 22.07 22.87 -13.09
N ALA A 269 21.16 22.09 -12.49
CA ALA A 269 21.35 20.79 -11.86
C ALA A 269 22.31 20.72 -10.65
N LEU A 270 21.72 20.46 -9.49
CA LEU A 270 22.44 19.97 -8.32
C LEU A 270 22.99 18.56 -8.62
N HIS A 271 24.29 18.45 -8.86
CA HIS A 271 25.00 17.20 -8.78
C HIS A 271 25.65 17.11 -7.39
N GLY A 272 25.01 16.40 -6.50
CA GLY A 272 25.56 16.07 -5.17
C GLY A 272 25.38 14.59 -4.92
N SER A 273 26.49 13.84 -4.98
CA SER A 273 26.59 12.53 -4.36
C SER A 273 27.27 12.71 -3.01
N GLY A 274 26.49 12.64 -1.93
CA GLY A 274 27.04 12.71 -0.59
C GLY A 274 25.95 12.98 0.43
N GLY A 275 25.88 12.18 1.50
CA GLY A 275 25.06 12.50 2.66
C GLY A 275 25.61 13.75 3.33
N THR A 276 24.84 14.81 3.39
CA THR A 276 25.16 16.01 4.13
C THR A 276 24.47 15.92 5.49
N LEU A 277 25.25 15.91 6.57
CA LEU A 277 24.72 16.17 7.90
C LEU A 277 24.21 17.62 7.89
N VAL A 278 22.90 17.79 7.92
CA VAL A 278 22.31 19.12 8.09
C VAL A 278 22.44 19.48 9.57
N PRO A 279 23.27 20.49 9.95
CA PRO A 279 23.45 20.91 11.35
C PRO A 279 22.26 21.77 11.80
N ALA A 280 21.04 21.19 11.73
CA ALA A 280 19.82 21.84 12.14
C ALA A 280 18.95 20.84 12.90
N ALA A 281 18.22 21.31 13.90
CA ALA A 281 17.24 20.47 14.59
C ALA A 281 16.17 19.98 13.61
N PRO A 282 15.62 18.78 13.78
CA PRO A 282 14.58 18.23 12.89
C PRO A 282 13.41 19.20 12.66
N VAL A 283 13.06 20.00 13.66
CA VAL A 283 11.99 21.01 13.58
C VAL A 283 12.35 22.14 12.61
N GLU A 284 13.61 22.58 12.57
CA GLU A 284 14.07 23.63 11.67
C GLU A 284 14.12 23.16 10.22
N VAL A 285 14.46 21.89 9.99
CA VAL A 285 14.40 21.25 8.66
C VAL A 285 12.95 21.14 8.21
N TRP A 286 12.04 20.81 9.13
CA TRP A 286 10.62 20.68 8.86
C TRP A 286 9.98 22.05 8.53
N GLU A 287 10.32 23.09 9.27
CA GLU A 287 9.88 24.47 8.98
C GLU A 287 10.39 24.97 7.62
N LEU A 288 11.60 24.57 7.23
CA LEU A 288 12.14 24.89 5.90
C LEU A 288 11.35 24.18 4.79
N LEU A 289 10.99 22.92 4.99
CA LEU A 289 10.23 22.10 4.01
C LEU A 289 8.77 22.55 3.88
N LEU A 290 8.19 23.15 4.91
CA LEU A 290 6.82 23.66 4.90
C LEU A 290 6.71 25.14 4.45
N ASP A 291 7.83 25.84 4.26
CA ASP A 291 7.84 27.22 3.80
C ASP A 291 8.13 27.31 2.31
N ASP A 292 7.07 27.45 1.52
CA ASP A 292 7.12 27.49 0.06
C ASP A 292 8.12 28.52 -0.48
N THR A 293 8.28 29.66 0.23
CA THR A 293 9.19 30.74 -0.17
C THR A 293 10.65 30.35 0.07
N LYS A 294 10.93 29.65 1.16
CA LYS A 294 12.28 29.16 1.48
C LYS A 294 12.61 27.94 0.63
N LEU A 295 11.62 27.05 0.39
CA LEU A 295 11.80 25.88 -0.46
C LEU A 295 12.10 26.27 -1.91
N ALA A 296 11.40 27.27 -2.46
CA ALA A 296 11.65 27.82 -3.80
C ALA A 296 13.05 28.46 -3.93
N ALA A 297 13.60 28.99 -2.84
CA ALA A 297 14.97 29.53 -2.85
C ALA A 297 16.05 28.44 -2.85
N VAL A 298 15.73 27.22 -2.41
CA VAL A 298 16.67 26.08 -2.28
C VAL A 298 16.54 25.08 -3.43
N ILE A 299 15.35 24.94 -4.01
CA ILE A 299 15.09 24.01 -5.11
C ILE A 299 14.89 24.79 -6.41
N PRO A 300 15.88 24.80 -7.32
CA PRO A 300 15.72 25.47 -8.62
C PRO A 300 14.57 24.85 -9.43
N GLY A 301 13.60 25.68 -9.82
CA GLY A 301 12.45 25.25 -10.64
C GLY A 301 11.13 25.10 -9.88
N CYS A 302 11.09 25.32 -8.58
CA CYS A 302 9.84 25.54 -7.84
C CYS A 302 9.42 27.01 -7.99
N HIS A 303 8.32 27.25 -8.71
CA HIS A 303 7.66 28.54 -8.84
C HIS A 303 6.23 28.44 -8.34
#